data_23b995262f786cb068e98e1163949223
#
_entry.id   23b995262f786cb068e98e1163949223
#
_cell.length_a   1.000
_cell.length_b   1.000
_cell.length_c   1.000
_cell.angle_alpha   90.00
_cell.angle_beta   90.00
_cell.angle_gamma   90.00
#
_symmetry.space_group_name_H-M   'P 1'
#
loop_
_entity.id
_entity.type
_entity.pdbx_description
1 polymer ?
#
loop_
_entity_poly.entity_id
_entity_poly.type
_entity_poly.pdbx_seq_one_letter_code
_entity_poly.pdbx_strand_id
1 'polypeptide(L)'
;AGAACPLKDDAAAIVERIVAADAIAFATPIYFFEMAGQMKTLLDRSNPAYAADPAFRDVYLLATAADEDAHAFDGATKGLQGWGDCFEQARLVGVVTATGVDAPGAIEKRLHEVNRARLMGCGV
;
A
#
# COMPACT_ATOMS: atom_id res chain seq x y z
N ALA A 1 14.12 -17.99 15.36
CA ALA A 1 12.82 -17.77 15.97
C ALA A 1 12.77 -16.31 16.40
N GLY A 2 12.05 -15.45 15.65
CA GLY A 2 11.84 -14.04 16.01
C GLY A 2 11.02 -13.96 17.30
N ALA A 3 11.41 -13.09 18.22
CA ALA A 3 10.63 -12.81 19.40
C ALA A 3 9.26 -12.25 18.98
N ALA A 4 8.19 -12.69 19.63
CA ALA A 4 6.86 -12.15 19.41
C ALA A 4 6.85 -10.63 19.67
N CYS A 5 6.14 -9.87 18.84
CA CYS A 5 6.00 -8.43 19.03
C CYS A 5 5.42 -8.14 20.42
N PRO A 6 6.04 -7.26 21.22
CA PRO A 6 5.54 -6.95 22.57
C PRO A 6 4.25 -6.11 22.53
N LEU A 7 3.94 -5.48 21.41
CA LEU A 7 2.72 -4.70 21.26
C LEU A 7 1.53 -5.63 20.98
N LYS A 8 0.48 -5.46 21.76
CA LYS A 8 -0.77 -6.25 21.62
C LYS A 8 -1.79 -5.44 20.83
N ASP A 9 -1.75 -5.55 19.54
CA ASP A 9 -2.68 -4.93 18.60
C ASP A 9 -2.85 -5.81 17.35
N ASP A 10 -3.55 -5.30 16.33
CA ASP A 10 -3.91 -6.05 15.13
C ASP A 10 -2.73 -6.27 14.15
N ALA A 11 -1.57 -5.64 14.37
CA ALA A 11 -0.46 -5.70 13.42
C ALA A 11 0.04 -7.13 13.19
N ALA A 12 0.10 -7.96 14.25
CA ALA A 12 0.53 -9.36 14.10
C ALA A 12 -0.41 -10.15 13.17
N ALA A 13 -1.73 -10.01 13.39
CA ALA A 13 -2.74 -10.67 12.55
C ALA A 13 -2.73 -10.16 11.10
N ILE A 14 -2.46 -8.87 10.90
CA ILE A 14 -2.33 -8.28 9.54
C ILE A 14 -1.09 -8.84 8.86
N VAL A 15 0.04 -8.93 9.55
CA VAL A 15 1.29 -9.48 9.00
C VAL A 15 1.13 -10.95 8.62
N GLU A 16 0.43 -11.76 9.40
CA GLU A 16 0.10 -13.14 9.03
C GLU A 16 -0.69 -13.21 7.72
N ARG A 17 -1.65 -12.31 7.52
CA ARG A 17 -2.41 -12.22 6.26
C ARG A 17 -1.54 -11.74 5.09
N ILE A 18 -0.63 -10.79 5.31
CA ILE A 18 0.35 -10.34 4.32
C ILE A 18 1.19 -11.53 3.85
N VAL A 19 1.72 -12.34 4.78
CA VAL A 19 2.55 -13.50 4.46
C VAL A 19 1.79 -14.55 3.66
N ALA A 20 0.51 -14.75 3.95
CA ALA A 20 -0.33 -15.75 3.32
C ALA A 20 -1.01 -15.29 2.01
N ALA A 21 -0.88 -14.02 1.64
CA ALA A 21 -1.52 -13.47 0.46
C ALA A 21 -0.77 -13.84 -0.83
N ASP A 22 -1.46 -13.94 -1.95
CA ASP A 22 -0.86 -14.07 -3.29
C ASP A 22 -0.55 -12.68 -3.88
N ALA A 23 -1.40 -11.70 -3.58
CA ALA A 23 -1.26 -10.31 -3.98
C ALA A 23 -1.68 -9.37 -2.84
N ILE A 24 -1.12 -8.16 -2.81
CA ILE A 24 -1.42 -7.16 -1.78
C ILE A 24 -1.74 -5.82 -2.43
N ALA A 25 -2.89 -5.24 -2.07
CA ALA A 25 -3.23 -3.88 -2.43
C ALA A 25 -3.19 -2.97 -1.19
N PHE A 26 -2.32 -1.97 -1.23
CA PHE A 26 -2.25 -0.93 -0.23
C PHE A 26 -3.06 0.29 -0.67
N ALA A 27 -3.86 0.85 0.23
CA ALA A 27 -4.62 2.08 -0.03
C ALA A 27 -4.31 3.13 1.03
N THR A 28 -3.97 4.35 0.59
CA THR A 28 -3.57 5.44 1.50
C THR A 28 -3.98 6.80 0.96
N PRO A 29 -4.48 7.71 1.83
CA PRO A 29 -4.44 9.13 1.52
C PRO A 29 -2.99 9.62 1.59
N ILE A 30 -2.72 10.73 0.89
CA ILE A 30 -1.42 11.40 0.95
C ILE A 30 -1.50 12.58 1.92
N TYR A 31 -0.57 12.61 2.85
CA TYR A 31 -0.37 13.71 3.78
C TYR A 31 1.08 14.18 3.69
N PHE A 32 1.28 15.49 3.44
CA PHE A 32 2.63 16.07 3.31
C PHE A 32 3.53 15.30 2.33
N PHE A 33 2.97 14.97 1.16
CA PHE A 33 3.66 14.25 0.05
C PHE A 33 4.10 12.83 0.39
N GLU A 34 3.51 12.20 1.45
CA GLU A 34 3.87 10.86 1.87
C GLU A 34 2.62 10.05 2.24
N MET A 35 2.74 8.73 2.32
CA MET A 35 1.68 7.86 2.81
C MET A 35 1.26 8.19 4.23
N ALA A 36 0.03 7.90 4.59
CA ALA A 36 -0.45 8.10 5.96
C ALA A 36 0.44 7.38 6.99
N GLY A 37 0.67 8.01 8.13
CA GLY A 37 1.53 7.48 9.19
C GLY A 37 1.13 6.09 9.67
N GLN A 38 -0.18 5.76 9.67
CA GLN A 38 -0.69 4.43 9.99
C GLN A 38 -0.21 3.37 8.98
N MET A 39 -0.21 3.71 7.68
CA MET A 39 0.31 2.84 6.63
C MET A 39 1.81 2.61 6.83
N LYS A 40 2.58 3.68 7.01
CA LYS A 40 4.04 3.59 7.25
C LYS A 40 4.34 2.75 8.49
N THR A 41 3.58 2.95 9.57
CA THR A 41 3.72 2.15 10.80
C THR A 41 3.48 0.66 10.53
N LEU A 42 2.45 0.32 9.74
CA LEU A 42 2.19 -1.07 9.36
C LEU A 42 3.36 -1.67 8.56
N LEU A 43 3.88 -0.94 7.57
CA LEU A 43 5.03 -1.39 6.77
C LEU A 43 6.26 -1.63 7.66
N ASP A 44 6.57 -0.72 8.58
CA ASP A 44 7.70 -0.87 9.51
C ASP A 44 7.51 -2.07 10.45
N ARG A 45 6.29 -2.35 10.85
CA ARG A 45 5.95 -3.47 11.72
C ARG A 45 5.78 -4.81 10.99
N SER A 46 5.79 -4.80 9.66
CA SER A 46 5.75 -6.02 8.84
C SER A 46 7.12 -6.73 8.74
N ASN A 47 8.13 -6.25 9.47
CA ASN A 47 9.46 -6.87 9.49
C ASN A 47 9.47 -8.40 9.72
N PRO A 48 8.54 -9.02 10.51
CA PRO A 48 8.46 -10.47 10.61
C PRO A 48 8.15 -11.19 9.29
N ALA A 49 7.48 -10.53 8.34
CA ALA A 49 7.20 -11.10 7.02
C ALA A 49 8.49 -11.37 6.22
N TYR A 50 9.55 -10.58 6.43
CA TYR A 50 10.84 -10.74 5.78
C TYR A 50 11.46 -12.12 6.06
N ALA A 51 11.30 -12.62 7.28
CA ALA A 51 11.85 -13.91 7.70
C ALA A 51 10.92 -15.11 7.40
N ALA A 52 9.69 -14.84 6.93
CA ALA A 52 8.64 -15.84 6.75
C ALA A 52 8.57 -16.41 5.32
N ASP A 53 9.38 -15.90 4.39
CA ASP A 53 9.33 -16.25 2.96
C ASP A 53 7.90 -16.15 2.38
N PRO A 54 7.34 -14.94 2.27
CA PRO A 54 5.95 -14.72 1.90
C PRO A 54 5.65 -15.14 0.47
N ALA A 55 4.40 -15.57 0.23
CA ALA A 55 3.96 -16.03 -1.07
C ALA A 55 3.67 -14.94 -2.09
N PHE A 56 3.36 -13.70 -1.64
CA PHE A 56 2.93 -12.62 -2.53
C PHE A 56 3.98 -12.24 -3.57
N ARG A 57 3.49 -11.92 -4.76
CA ARG A 57 4.31 -11.47 -5.91
C ARG A 57 3.95 -10.06 -6.31
N ASP A 58 2.66 -9.77 -6.38
CA ASP A 58 2.12 -8.54 -6.94
C ASP A 58 1.70 -7.60 -5.81
N VAL A 59 2.30 -6.42 -5.82
CA VAL A 59 1.96 -5.33 -4.91
C VAL A 59 1.32 -4.20 -5.70
N TYR A 60 0.26 -3.63 -5.16
CA TYR A 60 -0.50 -2.55 -5.77
C TYR A 60 -0.61 -1.37 -4.81
N LEU A 61 -0.64 -0.15 -5.36
CA LEU A 61 -0.88 1.08 -4.61
C LEU A 61 -2.12 1.80 -5.16
N LEU A 62 -3.03 2.14 -4.26
CA LEU A 62 -4.13 3.06 -4.49
C LEU A 62 -3.90 4.28 -3.60
N ALA A 63 -3.78 5.47 -4.17
CA ALA A 63 -3.54 6.67 -3.38
C ALA A 63 -4.38 7.86 -3.84
N THR A 64 -4.84 8.65 -2.87
CA THR A 64 -5.59 9.89 -3.12
C THR A 64 -4.90 11.07 -2.45
N ALA A 65 -4.92 12.24 -3.09
CA ALA A 65 -4.40 13.48 -2.55
C ALA A 65 -5.39 14.64 -2.77
N ALA A 66 -5.46 15.56 -1.82
CA ALA A 66 -6.15 16.84 -2.02
C ALA A 66 -5.42 17.73 -3.02
N ASP A 67 -4.09 17.63 -3.07
CA ASP A 67 -3.24 18.34 -4.00
C ASP A 67 -3.54 17.95 -5.46
N GLU A 68 -3.43 18.91 -6.37
CA GLU A 68 -3.56 18.69 -7.83
C GLU A 68 -2.21 18.32 -8.48
N ASP A 69 -1.10 18.41 -7.74
CA ASP A 69 0.21 18.03 -8.25
C ASP A 69 0.38 16.50 -8.24
N ALA A 70 0.64 15.95 -9.42
CA ALA A 70 0.88 14.51 -9.56
C ALA A 70 2.13 14.02 -8.79
N HIS A 71 3.09 14.91 -8.51
CA HIS A 71 4.28 14.59 -7.70
C HIS A 71 3.98 14.38 -6.21
N ALA A 72 2.76 14.72 -5.76
CA ALA A 72 2.33 14.45 -4.39
C ALA A 72 2.44 12.96 -3.99
N PHE A 73 2.43 12.05 -4.96
CA PHE A 73 2.47 10.61 -4.74
C PHE A 73 3.87 9.99 -4.76
N ASP A 74 4.90 10.75 -5.12
CA ASP A 74 6.25 10.23 -5.35
C ASP A 74 6.84 9.58 -4.09
N GLY A 75 6.66 10.21 -2.92
CA GLY A 75 7.13 9.70 -1.63
C GLY A 75 6.49 8.34 -1.29
N ALA A 76 5.17 8.27 -1.31
CA ALA A 76 4.43 7.05 -1.01
C ALA A 76 4.77 5.90 -1.98
N THR A 77 4.86 6.22 -3.29
CA THR A 77 5.22 5.24 -4.32
C THR A 77 6.62 4.69 -4.11
N LYS A 78 7.60 5.58 -3.88
CA LYS A 78 8.98 5.19 -3.63
C LYS A 78 9.13 4.40 -2.33
N GLY A 79 8.42 4.81 -1.27
CA GLY A 79 8.44 4.11 0.01
C GLY A 79 7.89 2.70 -0.09
N LEU A 80 6.75 2.52 -0.80
CA LEU A 80 6.17 1.20 -1.00
C LEU A 80 7.01 0.33 -1.95
N GLN A 81 7.58 0.93 -3.00
CA GLN A 81 8.53 0.21 -3.87
C GLN A 81 9.71 -0.32 -3.04
N GLY A 82 10.33 0.52 -2.20
CA GLY A 82 11.45 0.11 -1.34
C GLY A 82 11.07 -0.98 -0.35
N TRP A 83 9.83 -0.96 0.18
CA TRP A 83 9.32 -2.05 1.01
C TRP A 83 9.17 -3.35 0.18
N GLY A 84 8.61 -3.28 -1.02
CA GLY A 84 8.46 -4.44 -1.91
C GLY A 84 9.80 -5.04 -2.31
N ASP A 85 10.79 -4.21 -2.61
CA ASP A 85 12.13 -4.62 -3.01
C ASP A 85 12.89 -5.40 -1.91
N CYS A 86 12.41 -5.34 -0.66
CA CYS A 86 12.92 -6.19 0.42
C CYS A 86 12.50 -7.66 0.27
N PHE A 87 11.54 -7.99 -0.58
CA PHE A 87 11.06 -9.34 -0.81
C PHE A 87 11.45 -9.78 -2.23
N GLU A 88 12.26 -10.81 -2.35
CA GLU A 88 12.94 -11.22 -3.60
C GLU A 88 11.99 -11.36 -4.80
N GLN A 89 10.77 -11.83 -4.57
CA GLN A 89 9.83 -12.11 -5.64
C GLN A 89 8.73 -11.06 -5.79
N ALA A 90 8.66 -10.07 -4.88
CA ALA A 90 7.61 -9.04 -4.92
C ALA A 90 7.94 -7.93 -5.93
N ARG A 91 6.90 -7.39 -6.54
CA ARG A 91 6.99 -6.26 -7.48
C ARG A 91 5.82 -5.32 -7.27
N LEU A 92 6.07 -4.02 -7.27
CA LEU A 92 5.02 -3.02 -7.37
C LEU A 92 4.55 -2.96 -8.83
N VAL A 93 3.47 -3.68 -9.13
CA VAL A 93 3.00 -3.90 -10.52
C VAL A 93 1.89 -2.95 -10.93
N GLY A 94 1.26 -2.26 -9.98
CA GLY A 94 0.20 -1.31 -10.30
C GLY A 94 0.11 -0.17 -9.31
N VAL A 95 -0.03 1.05 -9.85
CA VAL A 95 -0.24 2.27 -9.08
C VAL A 95 -1.39 3.05 -9.69
N VAL A 96 -2.42 3.33 -8.89
CA VAL A 96 -3.52 4.23 -9.25
C VAL A 96 -3.54 5.39 -8.26
N THR A 97 -3.42 6.59 -8.78
CA THR A 97 -3.42 7.83 -8.00
C THR A 97 -4.56 8.74 -8.45
N ALA A 98 -5.16 9.47 -7.53
CA ALA A 98 -6.18 10.46 -7.81
C ALA A 98 -5.87 11.77 -7.08
N THR A 99 -5.64 12.83 -7.85
CA THR A 99 -5.45 14.22 -7.38
C THR A 99 -6.78 14.91 -7.09
N GLY A 100 -6.76 16.02 -6.33
CA GLY A 100 -7.95 16.84 -6.06
C GLY A 100 -9.06 16.10 -5.32
N VAL A 101 -8.71 15.14 -4.46
CA VAL A 101 -9.64 14.36 -3.64
C VAL A 101 -9.49 14.82 -2.19
N ASP A 102 -10.23 15.86 -1.80
CA ASP A 102 -10.12 16.54 -0.50
C ASP A 102 -11.34 16.38 0.41
N ALA A 103 -12.41 15.74 -0.08
CA ALA A 103 -13.65 15.58 0.67
C ALA A 103 -14.19 14.15 0.59
N PRO A 104 -14.98 13.69 1.59
CA PRO A 104 -15.66 12.40 1.52
C PRO A 104 -16.49 12.26 0.23
N GLY A 105 -16.33 11.14 -0.49
CA GLY A 105 -17.02 10.88 -1.75
C GLY A 105 -16.45 11.59 -2.97
N ALA A 106 -15.44 12.45 -2.84
CA ALA A 106 -14.84 13.16 -3.98
C ALA A 106 -14.26 12.20 -5.02
N ILE A 107 -13.74 11.06 -4.60
CA ILE A 107 -13.20 10.02 -5.49
C ILE A 107 -14.26 9.46 -6.45
N GLU A 108 -15.54 9.45 -6.08
CA GLU A 108 -16.63 8.95 -6.93
C GLU A 108 -16.79 9.78 -8.21
N LYS A 109 -16.33 11.04 -8.21
CA LYS A 109 -16.33 11.93 -9.37
C LYS A 109 -15.12 11.72 -10.28
N ARG A 110 -14.11 10.98 -9.83
CA ARG A 110 -12.88 10.65 -10.57
C ARG A 110 -13.07 9.30 -11.29
N LEU A 111 -14.01 9.26 -12.23
CA LEU A 111 -14.43 8.01 -12.91
C LEU A 111 -13.29 7.32 -13.65
N HIS A 112 -12.34 8.07 -14.19
CA HIS A 112 -11.16 7.52 -14.86
C HIS A 112 -10.30 6.70 -13.89
N GLU A 113 -9.99 7.27 -12.73
CA GLU A 113 -9.17 6.65 -11.68
C GLU A 113 -9.89 5.45 -11.06
N VAL A 114 -11.19 5.58 -10.80
CA VAL A 114 -12.03 4.48 -10.30
C VAL A 114 -12.05 3.31 -11.29
N ASN A 115 -12.18 3.59 -12.60
CA ASN A 115 -12.15 2.55 -13.63
C ASN A 115 -10.76 1.92 -13.76
N ARG A 116 -9.68 2.69 -13.65
CA ARG A 116 -8.31 2.14 -13.62
C ARG A 116 -8.10 1.18 -12.44
N ALA A 117 -8.56 1.57 -11.25
CA ALA A 117 -8.49 0.72 -10.06
C ALA A 117 -9.30 -0.59 -10.26
N ARG A 118 -10.50 -0.48 -10.84
CA ARG A 118 -11.34 -1.64 -11.16
C ARG A 118 -10.66 -2.60 -12.14
N LEU A 119 -10.11 -2.07 -13.23
CA LEU A 119 -9.40 -2.87 -14.24
C LEU A 119 -8.14 -3.54 -13.66
N MET A 120 -7.42 -2.82 -12.80
CA MET A 120 -6.29 -3.38 -12.08
C MET A 120 -6.71 -4.57 -11.21
N GLY A 121 -7.82 -4.46 -10.48
CA GLY A 121 -8.36 -5.56 -9.65
C GLY A 121 -8.89 -6.76 -10.44
N CYS A 122 -9.28 -6.58 -11.72
CA CYS A 122 -9.70 -7.69 -12.59
C CYS A 122 -8.52 -8.55 -13.09
N GLY A 123 -7.29 -8.06 -12.97
CA GLY A 123 -6.08 -8.74 -13.42
C GLY A 123 -5.31 -9.47 -12.30
N VAL A 124 -5.86 -9.47 -11.09
CA VAL A 124 -5.22 -10.06 -9.89
C VAL A 124 -5.65 -11.51 -9.70
#